data_39618d300df5c512eb63f1fe6440fd9e
#
_entry.id   39618d300df5c512eb63f1fe6440fd9e
#
_cell.length_a   1.000
_cell.length_b   1.000
_cell.length_c   1.000
_cell.angle_alpha   90.00
_cell.angle_beta   90.00
_cell.angle_gamma   90.00
#
_symmetry.space_group_name_H-M   'P 1'
#
loop_
_entity.id
_entity.type
_entity.pdbx_description
1 polymer ?
#
loop_
_entity_poly.entity_id
_entity_poly.type
_entity_poly.pdbx_seq_one_letter_code
_entity_poly.pdbx_strand_id
1 'polypeptide(L)'
;MGSPSPVGPKPAETSPKDTPRKRRPLKAIKHFGGHASRGALKVLAVIVGLLLLVIIASLFVDEPMRKSMEKRMNESLTGYTAKIGKLDFNLFGFSVTLRNVSITQDAHPTPPVAVIPRLRASVQWTELLTFHLVADFQIDQPQIYVNRAQLQKEDRDPVPVHKKGWQEAAESIYPLKINLLQVNDASFTYIDADPNRPLRLTHTFLRANNIRNIRSAERVYPSPIHAEGIIFDTGRVEFDGHANFLAQPHPGVNSLFTLENVPLDYFRPMLSRANLSVRNGVLTSHGRVEYAPKFKVAHVEDLTIDRVRLDYIHPARTAAAEERRADKVQKAVREATDQPGLVVRLDK
;
A
#
# COMPACT_ATOMS: atom_id res chain seq x y z
N MET A 1 58.59 -27.43 38.33
CA MET A 1 59.09 -28.80 38.58
C MET A 1 58.36 -29.67 37.55
N GLY A 2 58.94 -30.27 36.60
CA GLY A 2 60.25 -30.64 36.20
C GLY A 2 60.06 -31.32 34.83
N SER A 3 60.86 -30.89 33.93
CA SER A 3 61.19 -31.60 32.67
C SER A 3 61.76 -32.98 32.95
N PRO A 4 62.33 -33.75 32.01
CA PRO A 4 62.33 -33.67 30.54
C PRO A 4 62.31 -35.08 29.86
N SER A 5 62.40 -35.01 28.53
CA SER A 5 62.78 -35.99 27.50
C SER A 5 63.59 -37.24 27.90
N PRO A 6 63.70 -38.29 27.05
CA PRO A 6 64.70 -38.21 25.99
C PRO A 6 64.38 -38.94 24.63
N VAL A 7 64.98 -38.42 23.64
CA VAL A 7 65.58 -38.78 22.37
C VAL A 7 66.13 -40.24 22.26
N GLY A 8 65.96 -40.81 21.05
CA GLY A 8 66.89 -41.75 20.45
C GLY A 8 66.27 -42.78 19.51
N PRO A 9 66.99 -43.36 18.63
CA PRO A 9 67.61 -42.85 17.39
C PRO A 9 67.08 -43.53 16.13
N LYS A 10 67.40 -42.90 14.97
CA LYS A 10 67.27 -43.47 13.62
C LYS A 10 68.11 -44.72 13.39
N PRO A 11 67.69 -45.59 12.50
CA PRO A 11 68.58 -46.15 11.53
C PRO A 11 68.12 -46.11 10.08
N ALA A 12 69.07 -45.70 9.30
CA ALA A 12 69.61 -46.11 8.00
C ALA A 12 68.66 -46.52 6.85
N GLU A 13 68.99 -45.88 5.76
CA GLU A 13 68.72 -46.09 4.35
C GLU A 13 68.70 -47.51 3.89
N THR A 14 67.72 -47.81 3.07
CA THR A 14 67.92 -48.74 1.94
C THR A 14 67.15 -48.23 0.73
N SER A 15 67.92 -48.01 -0.32
CA SER A 15 67.43 -47.66 -1.68
C SER A 15 66.73 -48.88 -2.30
N PRO A 16 65.66 -48.76 -2.99
CA PRO A 16 65.15 -49.73 -3.90
C PRO A 16 65.00 -49.21 -5.33
N LYS A 17 65.64 -49.89 -6.16
CA LYS A 17 65.34 -50.34 -7.52
C LYS A 17 64.26 -49.67 -8.30
N ASP A 18 64.72 -49.03 -9.38
CA ASP A 18 63.94 -48.61 -10.54
C ASP A 18 62.99 -49.67 -11.06
N THR A 19 61.69 -49.36 -11.03
CA THR A 19 60.71 -50.08 -11.85
C THR A 19 60.14 -49.09 -12.90
N PRO A 20 60.01 -49.54 -14.16
CA PRO A 20 59.61 -48.60 -15.23
C PRO A 20 58.14 -48.17 -15.08
N ARG A 21 57.93 -46.84 -14.95
CA ARG A 21 56.62 -46.24 -15.01
C ARG A 21 55.95 -46.52 -16.34
N LYS A 22 54.97 -47.43 -16.36
CA LYS A 22 54.01 -47.58 -17.43
C LYS A 22 53.27 -46.25 -17.60
N ARG A 23 53.57 -45.55 -18.68
CA ARG A 23 52.78 -44.35 -19.11
C ARG A 23 51.35 -44.84 -19.40
N ARG A 24 50.43 -44.46 -18.55
CA ARG A 24 48.99 -44.56 -18.83
C ARG A 24 48.71 -43.67 -20.04
N PRO A 25 48.07 -44.15 -21.10
CA PRO A 25 47.64 -43.29 -22.20
C PRO A 25 46.62 -42.32 -21.68
N LEU A 26 46.83 -41.00 -21.93
CA LEU A 26 45.82 -39.96 -21.77
C LEU A 26 44.58 -40.46 -22.53
N LYS A 27 43.52 -40.77 -21.81
CA LYS A 27 42.20 -40.94 -22.42
C LYS A 27 41.88 -39.66 -23.15
N ALA A 28 41.92 -39.70 -24.46
CA ALA A 28 41.39 -38.68 -25.33
C ALA A 28 39.98 -38.32 -24.84
N ILE A 29 39.76 -37.07 -24.47
CA ILE A 29 38.42 -36.52 -24.25
C ILE A 29 37.72 -36.73 -25.59
N LYS A 30 36.89 -37.74 -25.69
CA LYS A 30 35.96 -37.91 -26.80
C LYS A 30 35.14 -36.62 -26.81
N HIS A 31 35.36 -35.76 -27.82
CA HIS A 31 34.41 -34.75 -28.21
C HIS A 31 33.04 -35.41 -28.33
N PHE A 32 32.16 -35.13 -27.39
CA PHE A 32 30.73 -35.38 -27.51
C PHE A 32 30.18 -34.48 -28.60
N GLY A 33 30.64 -34.69 -29.83
CA GLY A 33 29.96 -34.26 -31.04
C GLY A 33 28.79 -35.21 -31.25
N GLY A 34 27.82 -35.12 -30.32
CA GLY A 34 26.55 -35.82 -30.49
C GLY A 34 25.90 -35.23 -31.74
N HIS A 35 25.76 -36.03 -32.77
CA HIS A 35 24.85 -35.77 -33.87
C HIS A 35 23.48 -35.58 -33.24
N ALA A 36 23.08 -34.29 -32.98
CA ALA A 36 21.71 -34.01 -32.67
C ALA A 36 20.88 -34.67 -33.77
N SER A 37 20.18 -35.73 -33.42
CA SER A 37 19.40 -36.49 -34.40
C SER A 37 18.50 -35.46 -35.13
N ARG A 38 18.33 -35.60 -36.44
CA ARG A 38 17.46 -34.70 -37.21
C ARG A 38 16.08 -34.55 -36.56
N GLY A 39 15.69 -35.54 -35.73
CA GLY A 39 14.50 -35.47 -34.88
C GLY A 39 14.60 -34.45 -33.74
N ALA A 40 15.76 -34.44 -33.01
CA ALA A 40 15.97 -33.46 -31.93
C ALA A 40 16.01 -32.00 -32.46
N LEU A 41 16.60 -31.82 -33.65
CA LEU A 41 16.61 -30.50 -34.29
C LEU A 41 15.20 -30.07 -34.73
N LYS A 42 14.37 -30.98 -35.21
CA LYS A 42 12.96 -30.69 -35.55
C LYS A 42 12.14 -30.37 -34.29
N VAL A 43 12.31 -31.12 -33.23
CA VAL A 43 11.64 -30.84 -31.93
C VAL A 43 12.07 -29.49 -31.39
N LEU A 44 13.36 -29.18 -31.40
CA LEU A 44 13.87 -27.85 -31.00
C LEU A 44 13.29 -26.75 -31.84
N ALA A 45 13.24 -26.90 -33.18
CA ALA A 45 12.65 -25.90 -34.07
C ALA A 45 11.16 -25.70 -33.81
N VAL A 46 10.42 -26.73 -33.49
CA VAL A 46 9.00 -26.65 -33.12
C VAL A 46 8.86 -25.90 -31.79
N ILE A 47 9.67 -26.22 -30.78
CA ILE A 47 9.65 -25.53 -29.49
C ILE A 47 9.99 -24.04 -29.67
N VAL A 48 11.03 -23.71 -30.41
CA VAL A 48 11.43 -22.34 -30.70
C VAL A 48 10.34 -21.61 -31.49
N GLY A 49 9.74 -22.25 -32.50
CA GLY A 49 8.60 -21.70 -33.26
C GLY A 49 7.39 -21.43 -32.40
N LEU A 50 7.06 -22.34 -31.47
CA LEU A 50 5.96 -22.18 -30.54
C LEU A 50 6.23 -21.07 -29.51
N LEU A 51 7.47 -20.97 -29.01
CA LEU A 51 7.92 -19.87 -28.15
C LEU A 51 7.82 -18.51 -28.85
N LEU A 52 8.29 -18.42 -30.12
CA LEU A 52 8.16 -17.22 -30.92
C LEU A 52 6.70 -16.85 -31.15
N LEU A 53 5.85 -17.82 -31.46
CA LEU A 53 4.42 -17.59 -31.64
C LEU A 53 3.76 -17.05 -30.35
N VAL A 54 4.11 -17.61 -29.21
CA VAL A 54 3.65 -17.13 -27.89
C VAL A 54 4.13 -15.72 -27.61
N ILE A 55 5.40 -15.40 -27.91
CA ILE A 55 5.96 -14.05 -27.75
C ILE A 55 5.23 -13.06 -28.67
N ILE A 56 5.01 -13.42 -29.94
CA ILE A 56 4.28 -12.58 -30.91
C ILE A 56 2.83 -12.40 -30.44
N ALA A 57 2.16 -13.47 -30.02
CA ALA A 57 0.79 -13.39 -29.50
C ALA A 57 0.70 -12.48 -28.26
N SER A 58 1.71 -12.50 -27.35
CA SER A 58 1.71 -11.66 -26.17
C SER A 58 1.74 -10.16 -26.49
N LEU A 59 2.33 -9.75 -27.62
CA LEU A 59 2.33 -8.35 -28.06
C LEU A 59 0.96 -7.84 -28.50
N PHE A 60 0.04 -8.74 -28.86
CA PHE A 60 -1.31 -8.41 -29.29
C PHE A 60 -2.37 -8.55 -28.20
N VAL A 61 -2.00 -9.07 -27.01
CA VAL A 61 -2.93 -9.29 -25.90
C VAL A 61 -3.19 -8.03 -25.08
N ASP A 62 -2.23 -7.10 -25.04
CA ASP A 62 -2.25 -5.93 -24.16
C ASP A 62 -3.50 -5.06 -24.36
N GLU A 63 -3.83 -4.71 -25.59
CA GLU A 63 -4.95 -3.80 -25.87
C GLU A 63 -6.33 -4.44 -25.66
N PRO A 64 -6.62 -5.66 -26.11
CA PRO A 64 -7.85 -6.36 -25.76
C PRO A 64 -8.02 -6.55 -24.25
N MET A 65 -6.94 -6.89 -23.55
CA MET A 65 -6.94 -7.09 -22.10
C MET A 65 -7.21 -5.77 -21.36
N ARG A 66 -6.55 -4.68 -21.78
CA ARG A 66 -6.80 -3.34 -21.27
C ARG A 66 -8.26 -2.95 -21.37
N LYS A 67 -8.86 -3.09 -22.56
CA LYS A 67 -10.26 -2.77 -22.80
C LYS A 67 -11.22 -3.64 -21.99
N SER A 68 -10.91 -4.92 -21.86
CA SER A 68 -11.71 -5.85 -21.06
C SER A 68 -11.66 -5.50 -19.58
N MET A 69 -10.47 -5.17 -19.04
CA MET A 69 -10.31 -4.72 -17.66
C MET A 69 -11.05 -3.40 -17.40
N GLU A 70 -10.83 -2.40 -18.23
CA GLU A 70 -11.48 -1.10 -18.13
C GLU A 70 -13.01 -1.24 -18.15
N LYS A 71 -13.53 -2.08 -19.06
CA LYS A 71 -14.95 -2.37 -19.13
C LYS A 71 -15.47 -3.01 -17.83
N ARG A 72 -14.81 -4.05 -17.33
CA ARG A 72 -15.22 -4.72 -16.07
C ARG A 72 -15.15 -3.79 -14.86
N MET A 73 -14.12 -2.95 -14.78
CA MET A 73 -14.04 -1.94 -13.71
C MET A 73 -15.24 -0.99 -13.77
N ASN A 74 -15.58 -0.49 -14.96
CA ASN A 74 -16.67 0.44 -15.14
C ASN A 74 -18.06 -0.21 -14.98
N GLU A 75 -18.19 -1.50 -15.26
CA GLU A 75 -19.42 -2.27 -14.97
C GLU A 75 -19.64 -2.45 -13.45
N SER A 76 -18.57 -2.52 -12.68
CA SER A 76 -18.63 -2.66 -11.22
C SER A 76 -18.84 -1.33 -10.52
N LEU A 77 -18.23 -0.24 -11.01
CA LEU A 77 -18.26 1.06 -10.38
C LEU A 77 -19.59 1.79 -10.60
N THR A 78 -20.18 2.32 -9.53
CA THR A 78 -21.41 3.12 -9.60
C THR A 78 -21.10 4.59 -9.30
N GLY A 79 -21.33 5.47 -10.29
CA GLY A 79 -21.07 6.92 -10.18
C GLY A 79 -19.60 7.31 -10.34
N TYR A 80 -18.78 6.38 -10.81
CA TYR A 80 -17.36 6.60 -11.10
C TYR A 80 -16.98 5.97 -12.42
N THR A 81 -16.05 6.60 -13.11
CA THR A 81 -15.49 6.11 -14.38
C THR A 81 -13.99 5.91 -14.22
N ALA A 82 -13.54 4.69 -14.53
CA ALA A 82 -12.13 4.33 -14.58
C ALA A 82 -11.64 4.33 -16.04
N LYS A 83 -10.42 4.84 -16.27
CA LYS A 83 -9.70 4.77 -17.54
C LYS A 83 -8.31 4.22 -17.33
N ILE A 84 -7.88 3.32 -18.20
CA ILE A 84 -6.56 2.72 -18.19
C ILE A 84 -5.82 3.21 -19.43
N GLY A 85 -4.73 3.97 -19.25
CA GLY A 85 -3.96 4.50 -20.39
C GLY A 85 -3.23 3.42 -21.16
N LYS A 86 -2.53 2.50 -20.46
CA LYS A 86 -1.79 1.40 -21.07
C LYS A 86 -1.78 0.19 -20.14
N LEU A 87 -1.77 -1.00 -20.75
CA LEU A 87 -1.54 -2.26 -20.07
C LEU A 87 -0.33 -2.94 -20.73
N ASP A 88 0.61 -3.39 -19.91
CA ASP A 88 1.76 -4.20 -20.33
C ASP A 88 1.65 -5.55 -19.63
N PHE A 89 1.41 -6.62 -20.40
CA PHE A 89 1.39 -7.99 -19.89
C PHE A 89 2.75 -8.65 -20.08
N ASN A 90 3.33 -9.16 -19.00
CA ASN A 90 4.59 -9.90 -19.05
C ASN A 90 4.32 -11.38 -18.77
N LEU A 91 4.38 -12.18 -19.83
CA LEU A 91 4.14 -13.62 -19.76
C LEU A 91 5.18 -14.35 -18.91
N PHE A 92 6.47 -14.00 -19.04
CA PHE A 92 7.55 -14.65 -18.32
C PHE A 92 7.57 -14.33 -16.82
N GLY A 93 7.14 -13.14 -16.46
CA GLY A 93 7.02 -12.69 -15.07
C GLY A 93 5.63 -12.87 -14.49
N PHE A 94 4.67 -13.43 -15.23
CA PHE A 94 3.25 -13.49 -14.85
C PHE A 94 2.80 -12.21 -14.16
N SER A 95 3.08 -11.08 -14.80
CA SER A 95 2.74 -9.78 -14.25
C SER A 95 1.99 -8.90 -15.24
N VAL A 96 1.06 -8.14 -14.70
CA VAL A 96 0.32 -7.09 -15.41
C VAL A 96 0.75 -5.76 -14.84
N THR A 97 1.12 -4.84 -15.71
CA THR A 97 1.40 -3.45 -15.33
C THR A 97 0.41 -2.54 -16.01
N LEU A 98 -0.39 -1.83 -15.23
CA LEU A 98 -1.26 -0.76 -15.70
C LEU A 98 -0.53 0.57 -15.57
N ARG A 99 -0.64 1.41 -16.60
CA ARG A 99 -0.06 2.75 -16.59
C ARG A 99 -1.14 3.80 -16.81
N ASN A 100 -0.99 4.92 -16.10
CA ASN A 100 -1.89 6.07 -16.19
C ASN A 100 -3.36 5.67 -15.98
N VAL A 101 -3.62 4.98 -14.87
CA VAL A 101 -4.99 4.70 -14.46
C VAL A 101 -5.56 5.96 -13.82
N SER A 102 -6.71 6.40 -14.27
CA SER A 102 -7.44 7.53 -13.68
C SER A 102 -8.85 7.12 -13.31
N ILE A 103 -9.31 7.61 -12.16
CA ILE A 103 -10.67 7.39 -11.68
C ILE A 103 -11.31 8.74 -11.44
N THR A 104 -12.45 8.99 -12.07
CA THR A 104 -13.21 10.23 -11.97
C THR A 104 -14.59 9.98 -11.39
N GLN A 105 -15.09 10.89 -10.58
CA GLN A 105 -16.49 10.88 -10.16
C GLN A 105 -17.32 11.50 -11.26
N ASP A 106 -18.38 10.82 -11.71
CA ASP A 106 -19.17 11.25 -12.87
C ASP A 106 -19.87 12.60 -12.64
N ALA A 107 -20.30 12.86 -11.39
CA ALA A 107 -20.93 14.14 -11.02
C ALA A 107 -19.94 15.30 -10.92
N HIS A 108 -18.67 15.03 -10.55
CA HIS A 108 -17.62 16.03 -10.39
C HIS A 108 -16.30 15.46 -10.91
N PRO A 109 -16.09 15.44 -12.24
CA PRO A 109 -14.94 14.75 -12.85
C PRO A 109 -13.60 15.46 -12.65
N THR A 110 -13.60 16.71 -12.21
CA THR A 110 -12.38 17.51 -12.02
C THR A 110 -12.28 18.03 -10.60
N PRO A 111 -11.17 17.83 -9.91
CA PRO A 111 -10.07 16.94 -10.27
C PRO A 111 -10.47 15.45 -10.23
N PRO A 112 -9.73 14.55 -10.91
CA PRO A 112 -9.97 13.11 -10.80
C PRO A 112 -9.80 12.67 -9.35
N VAL A 113 -10.59 11.70 -8.90
CA VAL A 113 -10.50 11.19 -7.52
C VAL A 113 -9.20 10.46 -7.29
N ALA A 114 -8.71 9.74 -8.30
CA ALA A 114 -7.42 9.07 -8.23
C ALA A 114 -6.70 9.09 -9.58
N VAL A 115 -5.39 9.27 -9.53
CA VAL A 115 -4.48 9.09 -10.65
C VAL A 115 -3.37 8.16 -10.20
N ILE A 116 -3.18 7.05 -10.90
CA ILE A 116 -2.18 6.04 -10.59
C ILE A 116 -1.26 5.90 -11.79
N PRO A 117 -0.06 6.50 -11.75
CA PRO A 117 0.89 6.43 -12.86
C PRO A 117 1.30 5.00 -13.19
N ARG A 118 1.46 4.16 -12.16
CA ARG A 118 1.83 2.76 -12.33
C ARG A 118 1.24 1.88 -11.24
N LEU A 119 0.58 0.82 -11.66
CA LEU A 119 0.11 -0.27 -10.83
C LEU A 119 0.63 -1.57 -11.43
N ARG A 120 1.37 -2.34 -10.66
CA ARG A 120 1.88 -3.65 -11.05
C ARG A 120 1.29 -4.72 -10.16
N ALA A 121 0.75 -5.75 -10.78
CA ALA A 121 0.34 -6.98 -10.13
C ALA A 121 1.22 -8.12 -10.66
N SER A 122 1.84 -8.91 -9.79
CA SER A 122 2.70 -10.04 -10.17
C SER A 122 2.36 -11.26 -9.34
N VAL A 123 2.42 -12.44 -9.98
CA VAL A 123 2.22 -13.72 -9.31
C VAL A 123 3.55 -14.25 -8.79
N GLN A 124 3.54 -14.81 -7.59
CA GLN A 124 4.70 -15.49 -7.02
C GLN A 124 4.84 -16.88 -7.64
N TRP A 125 5.93 -17.12 -8.37
CA TRP A 125 6.21 -18.38 -9.07
C TRP A 125 6.28 -19.60 -8.14
N THR A 126 6.83 -19.42 -6.94
CA THR A 126 6.96 -20.48 -5.94
C THR A 126 5.59 -20.97 -5.49
N GLU A 127 4.64 -20.07 -5.31
CA GLU A 127 3.27 -20.38 -4.91
C GLU A 127 2.49 -20.98 -6.09
N LEU A 128 2.78 -20.56 -7.31
CA LEU A 128 2.17 -21.13 -8.52
C LEU A 128 2.50 -22.62 -8.69
N LEU A 129 3.72 -23.05 -8.34
CA LEU A 129 4.12 -24.46 -8.38
C LEU A 129 3.35 -25.33 -7.38
N THR A 130 2.79 -24.74 -6.34
CA THR A 130 1.93 -25.40 -5.34
C THR A 130 0.44 -25.18 -5.58
N PHE A 131 0.07 -24.69 -6.78
CA PHE A 131 -1.31 -24.33 -7.16
C PHE A 131 -1.95 -23.26 -6.28
N HIS A 132 -1.15 -22.46 -5.58
CA HIS A 132 -1.61 -21.28 -4.87
C HIS A 132 -1.38 -20.04 -5.72
N LEU A 133 -2.49 -19.41 -6.16
CA LEU A 133 -2.44 -18.15 -6.89
C LEU A 133 -2.39 -16.99 -5.90
N VAL A 134 -1.20 -16.44 -5.69
CA VAL A 134 -0.92 -15.34 -4.78
C VAL A 134 -0.26 -14.21 -5.56
N ALA A 135 -0.77 -13.00 -5.41
CA ALA A 135 -0.27 -11.84 -6.11
C ALA A 135 0.33 -10.81 -5.15
N ASP A 136 1.39 -10.17 -5.61
CA ASP A 136 1.96 -8.98 -5.00
C ASP A 136 1.55 -7.76 -5.83
N PHE A 137 1.05 -6.73 -5.15
CA PHE A 137 0.65 -5.47 -5.75
C PHE A 137 1.63 -4.38 -5.38
N GLN A 138 2.09 -3.65 -6.38
CA GLN A 138 2.91 -2.46 -6.22
C GLN A 138 2.24 -1.30 -6.94
N ILE A 139 2.06 -0.21 -6.20
CA ILE A 139 1.44 1.02 -6.70
C ILE A 139 2.45 2.14 -6.52
N ASP A 140 2.89 2.74 -7.61
CA ASP A 140 3.90 3.78 -7.61
C ASP A 140 3.25 5.13 -7.87
N GLN A 141 3.53 6.08 -7.00
CA GLN A 141 3.14 7.48 -7.04
C GLN A 141 1.63 7.73 -7.23
N PRO A 142 0.74 7.00 -6.56
CA PRO A 142 -0.68 7.29 -6.67
C PRO A 142 -1.00 8.66 -6.08
N GLN A 143 -1.85 9.39 -6.78
CA GLN A 143 -2.35 10.70 -6.36
C GLN A 143 -3.85 10.57 -6.11
N ILE A 144 -4.27 10.88 -4.90
CA ILE A 144 -5.69 10.82 -4.50
C ILE A 144 -6.14 12.25 -4.18
N TYR A 145 -7.22 12.67 -4.81
CA TYR A 145 -7.82 13.98 -4.62
C TYR A 145 -9.25 13.81 -4.10
N VAL A 146 -9.52 14.47 -3.00
CA VAL A 146 -10.87 14.53 -2.44
C VAL A 146 -11.20 15.99 -2.20
N ASN A 147 -12.29 16.47 -2.74
CA ASN A 147 -12.77 17.79 -2.46
C ASN A 147 -14.13 17.75 -1.73
N ARG A 148 -14.47 18.85 -1.08
CA ARG A 148 -15.71 18.95 -0.32
C ARG A 148 -16.96 18.74 -1.18
N ALA A 149 -16.96 19.18 -2.44
CA ALA A 149 -18.09 19.00 -3.35
C ALA A 149 -18.33 17.52 -3.66
N GLN A 150 -17.25 16.77 -3.88
CA GLN A 150 -17.29 15.32 -4.08
C GLN A 150 -17.85 14.61 -2.83
N LEU A 151 -17.37 14.98 -1.64
CA LEU A 151 -17.87 14.40 -0.38
C LEU A 151 -19.34 14.73 -0.14
N GLN A 152 -19.77 15.96 -0.37
CA GLN A 152 -21.18 16.35 -0.22
C GLN A 152 -22.10 15.61 -1.19
N LYS A 153 -21.58 15.24 -2.36
CA LYS A 153 -22.32 14.42 -3.30
C LYS A 153 -22.46 12.99 -2.77
N GLU A 154 -21.37 12.42 -2.22
CA GLU A 154 -21.41 11.10 -1.61
C GLU A 154 -22.38 11.04 -0.41
N ASP A 155 -22.37 12.05 0.46
CA ASP A 155 -23.29 12.12 1.62
C ASP A 155 -24.77 12.16 1.23
N ARG A 156 -25.07 12.67 0.05
CA ARG A 156 -26.44 12.76 -0.50
C ARG A 156 -26.83 11.59 -1.38
N ASP A 157 -25.88 10.76 -1.74
CA ASP A 157 -26.13 9.59 -2.60
C ASP A 157 -26.82 8.49 -1.79
N PRO A 158 -27.95 7.96 -2.28
CA PRO A 158 -28.64 6.84 -1.62
C PRO A 158 -27.82 5.54 -1.62
N VAL A 159 -26.82 5.43 -2.51
CA VAL A 159 -25.90 4.29 -2.57
C VAL A 159 -24.66 4.60 -1.73
N PRO A 160 -24.46 3.91 -0.60
CA PRO A 160 -23.27 4.12 0.22
C PRO A 160 -21.97 3.76 -0.52
N VAL A 161 -20.87 4.42 -0.19
CA VAL A 161 -19.55 4.24 -0.84
C VAL A 161 -19.12 2.77 -0.91
N HIS A 162 -19.38 1.97 0.13
CA HIS A 162 -19.03 0.54 0.16
C HIS A 162 -19.88 -0.33 -0.79
N LYS A 163 -21.00 0.17 -1.32
CA LYS A 163 -21.83 -0.51 -2.32
C LYS A 163 -21.57 -0.01 -3.74
N LYS A 164 -20.60 0.87 -3.94
CA LYS A 164 -20.27 1.44 -5.26
C LYS A 164 -19.34 0.59 -6.10
N GLY A 165 -19.06 -0.64 -5.67
CA GLY A 165 -18.31 -1.62 -6.45
C GLY A 165 -16.79 -1.43 -6.46
N TRP A 166 -16.23 -0.71 -5.50
CA TRP A 166 -14.79 -0.48 -5.42
C TRP A 166 -13.98 -1.77 -5.23
N GLN A 167 -14.51 -2.69 -4.41
CA GLN A 167 -13.87 -3.98 -4.18
C GLN A 167 -13.91 -4.82 -5.45
N GLU A 168 -15.06 -4.91 -6.08
CA GLU A 168 -15.26 -5.65 -7.34
C GLU A 168 -14.42 -5.05 -8.48
N ALA A 169 -14.30 -3.72 -8.54
CA ALA A 169 -13.43 -3.05 -9.49
C ALA A 169 -11.95 -3.39 -9.26
N ALA A 170 -11.51 -3.40 -8.00
CA ALA A 170 -10.15 -3.81 -7.66
C ALA A 170 -9.89 -5.30 -7.97
N GLU A 171 -10.84 -6.18 -7.67
CA GLU A 171 -10.77 -7.61 -7.99
C GLU A 171 -10.76 -7.86 -9.51
N SER A 172 -11.37 -6.98 -10.30
CA SER A 172 -11.39 -7.09 -11.77
C SER A 172 -10.00 -6.84 -12.39
N ILE A 173 -9.12 -6.12 -11.71
CA ILE A 173 -7.73 -5.92 -12.13
C ILE A 173 -6.98 -7.24 -12.03
N TYR A 174 -7.17 -7.95 -10.93
CA TYR A 174 -6.50 -9.23 -10.71
C TYR A 174 -7.28 -10.08 -9.69
N PRO A 175 -8.00 -11.13 -10.12
CA PRO A 175 -8.85 -11.94 -9.23
C PRO A 175 -8.03 -12.95 -8.40
N LEU A 176 -6.98 -12.49 -7.73
CA LEU A 176 -6.09 -13.34 -6.96
C LEU A 176 -5.97 -12.85 -5.51
N LYS A 177 -5.64 -13.78 -4.62
CA LYS A 177 -5.33 -13.45 -3.23
C LYS A 177 -4.12 -12.55 -3.16
N ILE A 178 -4.27 -11.37 -2.56
CA ILE A 178 -3.17 -10.42 -2.39
C ILE A 178 -2.36 -10.84 -1.17
N ASN A 179 -1.06 -11.05 -1.36
CA ASN A 179 -0.13 -11.31 -0.27
C ASN A 179 0.58 -10.04 0.20
N LEU A 180 1.05 -9.25 -0.74
CA LEU A 180 1.75 -8.00 -0.49
C LEU A 180 1.05 -6.86 -1.22
N LEU A 181 0.77 -5.79 -0.50
CA LEU A 181 0.44 -4.48 -1.06
C LEU A 181 1.55 -3.51 -0.68
N GLN A 182 2.19 -2.93 -1.66
CA GLN A 182 3.20 -1.91 -1.50
C GLN A 182 2.78 -0.66 -2.26
N VAL A 183 2.70 0.45 -1.55
CA VAL A 183 2.41 1.76 -2.13
C VAL A 183 3.66 2.63 -1.92
N ASN A 184 4.17 3.18 -2.99
CA ASN A 184 5.40 3.98 -2.98
C ASN A 184 5.07 5.41 -3.37
N ASP A 185 5.53 6.35 -2.57
CA ASP A 185 5.47 7.79 -2.85
C ASP A 185 4.06 8.29 -3.19
N ALA A 186 3.06 7.84 -2.42
CA ALA A 186 1.68 8.28 -2.59
C ALA A 186 1.48 9.73 -2.14
N SER A 187 0.52 10.40 -2.74
CA SER A 187 0.02 11.69 -2.28
C SER A 187 -1.49 11.67 -2.10
N PHE A 188 -1.95 12.24 -0.99
CA PHE A 188 -3.35 12.46 -0.72
C PHE A 188 -3.58 13.96 -0.52
N THR A 189 -4.53 14.52 -1.27
CA THR A 189 -4.88 15.93 -1.22
C THR A 189 -6.35 16.10 -0.92
N TYR A 190 -6.67 16.72 0.22
CA TYR A 190 -8.03 17.10 0.56
C TYR A 190 -8.23 18.61 0.41
N ILE A 191 -9.18 19.00 -0.44
CA ILE A 191 -9.53 20.39 -0.71
C ILE A 191 -10.83 20.71 0.02
N ASP A 192 -10.72 21.53 1.06
CA ASP A 192 -11.88 22.02 1.81
C ASP A 192 -12.46 23.31 1.22
N ALA A 193 -12.60 24.34 2.03
CA ALA A 193 -13.16 25.63 1.61
C ALA A 193 -12.14 26.52 0.86
N ASP A 194 -10.85 26.35 1.13
CA ASP A 194 -9.78 27.11 0.50
C ASP A 194 -8.94 26.22 -0.43
N PRO A 195 -9.11 26.33 -1.76
CA PRO A 195 -8.32 25.56 -2.71
C PRO A 195 -6.81 25.85 -2.65
N ASN A 196 -6.43 27.03 -2.14
CA ASN A 196 -5.01 27.42 -2.04
C ASN A 196 -4.31 26.82 -0.83
N ARG A 197 -5.07 26.22 0.09
CA ARG A 197 -4.54 25.55 1.30
C ARG A 197 -5.14 24.16 1.47
N PRO A 198 -4.85 23.24 0.53
CA PRO A 198 -5.30 21.87 0.67
C PRO A 198 -4.56 21.18 1.82
N LEU A 199 -5.24 20.27 2.47
CA LEU A 199 -4.59 19.35 3.40
C LEU A 199 -3.87 18.28 2.59
N ARG A 200 -2.57 18.15 2.79
CA ARG A 200 -1.73 17.23 2.03
C ARG A 200 -1.05 16.22 2.92
N LEU A 201 -1.05 15.00 2.46
CA LEU A 201 -0.17 13.94 2.90
C LEU A 201 0.64 13.51 1.67
N THR A 202 1.95 13.61 1.74
CA THR A 202 2.87 13.37 0.62
C THR A 202 3.96 12.40 1.02
N HIS A 203 4.70 11.90 0.03
CA HIS A 203 5.77 10.94 0.23
C HIS A 203 5.34 9.78 1.13
N THR A 204 4.10 9.30 0.88
CA THR A 204 3.53 8.25 1.70
C THR A 204 3.97 6.89 1.17
N PHE A 205 4.52 6.10 2.06
CA PHE A 205 4.84 4.70 1.84
C PHE A 205 3.90 3.86 2.68
N LEU A 206 3.33 2.81 2.08
CA LEU A 206 2.51 1.82 2.78
C LEU A 206 2.98 0.44 2.37
N ARG A 207 3.20 -0.40 3.35
CA ARG A 207 3.42 -1.83 3.16
C ARG A 207 2.43 -2.61 4.00
N ALA A 208 1.70 -3.51 3.34
CA ALA A 208 0.79 -4.41 4.01
C ALA A 208 1.03 -5.84 3.50
N ASN A 209 1.15 -6.78 4.41
CA ASN A 209 1.39 -8.17 4.08
C ASN A 209 0.16 -9.01 4.44
N ASN A 210 0.08 -10.22 3.87
CA ASN A 210 -0.93 -11.21 4.22
C ASN A 210 -2.38 -10.72 4.04
N ILE A 211 -2.62 -9.94 3.00
CA ILE A 211 -3.97 -9.51 2.61
C ILE A 211 -4.65 -10.70 1.94
N ARG A 212 -5.41 -11.46 2.71
CA ARG A 212 -6.06 -12.68 2.22
C ARG A 212 -7.55 -12.43 1.99
N ASN A 213 -8.13 -13.13 1.01
CA ASN A 213 -9.58 -13.20 0.77
C ASN A 213 -10.30 -14.04 1.86
N ILE A 214 -9.91 -13.90 3.11
CA ILE A 214 -10.55 -14.61 4.23
C ILE A 214 -11.15 -13.55 5.13
N ARG A 215 -12.48 -13.56 5.22
CA ARG A 215 -13.19 -12.71 6.16
C ARG A 215 -12.82 -13.13 7.58
N SER A 216 -12.26 -12.21 8.31
CA SER A 216 -11.90 -12.40 9.71
C SER A 216 -13.05 -12.00 10.63
N ALA A 217 -13.05 -12.53 11.84
CA ALA A 217 -13.99 -12.10 12.88
C ALA A 217 -13.80 -10.60 13.19
N GLU A 218 -14.80 -10.01 13.82
CA GLU A 218 -14.75 -8.63 14.27
C GLU A 218 -13.53 -8.41 15.19
N ARG A 219 -12.83 -7.29 15.03
CA ARG A 219 -11.59 -6.94 15.76
C ARG A 219 -10.41 -7.90 15.55
N VAL A 220 -10.44 -8.72 14.54
CA VAL A 220 -9.27 -9.51 14.11
C VAL A 220 -8.63 -8.81 12.92
N TYR A 221 -7.38 -8.43 13.07
CA TYR A 221 -6.60 -7.68 12.09
C TYR A 221 -5.44 -8.54 11.57
N PRO A 222 -5.66 -9.34 10.51
CA PRO A 222 -4.72 -10.39 10.10
C PRO A 222 -3.50 -9.88 9.34
N SER A 223 -3.55 -8.64 8.83
CA SER A 223 -2.55 -8.09 7.93
C SER A 223 -1.65 -7.11 8.66
N PRO A 224 -0.37 -7.41 8.93
CA PRO A 224 0.56 -6.42 9.41
C PRO A 224 0.71 -5.29 8.41
N ILE A 225 0.71 -4.06 8.91
CA ILE A 225 0.86 -2.83 8.14
C ILE A 225 1.95 -1.95 8.73
N HIS A 226 2.66 -1.28 7.86
CA HIS A 226 3.52 -0.15 8.17
C HIS A 226 3.25 0.95 7.17
N ALA A 227 3.05 2.18 7.64
CA ALA A 227 2.85 3.34 6.78
C ALA A 227 3.56 4.56 7.37
N GLU A 228 4.21 5.33 6.51
CA GLU A 228 4.85 6.59 6.86
C GLU A 228 4.59 7.64 5.78
N GLY A 229 4.70 8.91 6.14
CA GLY A 229 4.52 10.00 5.19
C GLY A 229 4.78 11.37 5.78
N ILE A 230 4.71 12.39 4.91
CA ILE A 230 4.86 13.79 5.28
C ILE A 230 3.47 14.45 5.26
N ILE A 231 3.03 14.92 6.41
CA ILE A 231 1.76 15.64 6.56
C ILE A 231 2.03 17.15 6.58
N PHE A 232 1.29 17.89 5.78
CA PHE A 232 1.36 19.36 5.72
C PHE A 232 2.77 19.89 5.50
N ASP A 233 3.47 19.31 4.52
CA ASP A 233 4.80 19.68 4.01
C ASP A 233 5.96 19.48 5.00
N THR A 234 5.75 19.47 6.31
CA THR A 234 6.81 19.40 7.33
C THR A 234 6.59 18.40 8.45
N GLY A 235 5.34 18.06 8.74
CA GLY A 235 5.00 17.08 9.76
C GLY A 235 5.30 15.67 9.27
N ARG A 236 5.70 14.78 10.18
CA ARG A 236 5.86 13.35 9.89
C ARG A 236 4.71 12.58 10.52
N VAL A 237 4.27 11.57 9.83
CA VAL A 237 3.28 10.62 10.33
C VAL A 237 3.77 9.20 10.09
N GLU A 238 3.60 8.35 11.10
CA GLU A 238 3.94 6.93 11.04
C GLU A 238 2.84 6.10 11.69
N PHE A 239 2.54 4.96 11.09
CA PHE A 239 1.60 3.97 11.60
C PHE A 239 2.21 2.58 11.55
N ASP A 240 2.23 1.89 12.70
CA ASP A 240 2.66 0.50 12.81
C ASP A 240 1.60 -0.34 13.48
N GLY A 241 1.16 -1.39 12.82
CA GLY A 241 0.11 -2.21 13.38
C GLY A 241 -0.43 -3.28 12.44
N HIS A 242 -1.73 -3.49 12.52
CA HIS A 242 -2.42 -4.53 11.78
C HIS A 242 -3.72 -4.01 11.19
N ALA A 243 -4.11 -4.53 10.03
CA ALA A 243 -5.34 -4.18 9.34
C ALA A 243 -6.18 -5.41 8.99
N ASN A 244 -7.47 -5.17 8.82
CA ASN A 244 -8.41 -6.07 8.16
C ASN A 244 -8.97 -5.36 6.93
N PHE A 245 -8.39 -5.63 5.77
CA PHE A 245 -8.76 -4.97 4.52
C PHE A 245 -10.14 -5.43 3.99
N LEU A 246 -10.66 -6.55 4.50
CA LEU A 246 -11.93 -7.14 4.06
C LEU A 246 -13.08 -6.86 5.02
N ALA A 247 -12.85 -6.07 6.07
CA ALA A 247 -13.92 -5.64 6.95
C ALA A 247 -14.92 -4.74 6.21
N GLN A 248 -16.19 -4.92 6.48
CA GLN A 248 -17.27 -4.14 5.87
C GLN A 248 -17.99 -3.29 6.91
N PRO A 249 -18.39 -2.05 6.58
CA PRO A 249 -18.41 -1.38 5.28
C PRO A 249 -17.07 -0.74 4.86
N HIS A 250 -16.06 -0.74 5.69
CA HIS A 250 -14.73 -0.19 5.40
C HIS A 250 -13.63 -1.02 6.09
N PRO A 251 -12.39 -0.97 5.62
CA PRO A 251 -11.27 -1.62 6.28
C PRO A 251 -11.17 -1.25 7.76
N GLY A 252 -10.69 -2.19 8.56
CA GLY A 252 -10.38 -1.98 9.97
C GLY A 252 -8.87 -1.89 10.18
N VAL A 253 -8.44 -1.06 11.14
CA VAL A 253 -7.04 -0.86 11.52
C VAL A 253 -6.91 -0.82 13.02
N ASN A 254 -5.88 -1.45 13.56
CA ASN A 254 -5.41 -1.32 14.93
C ASN A 254 -3.90 -1.06 14.88
N SER A 255 -3.51 0.16 15.18
CA SER A 255 -2.15 0.63 14.93
C SER A 255 -1.68 1.57 16.03
N LEU A 256 -0.39 1.54 16.32
CA LEU A 256 0.30 2.66 16.93
C LEU A 256 0.41 3.78 15.91
N PHE A 257 0.37 5.01 16.36
CA PHE A 257 0.63 6.17 15.54
C PHE A 257 1.64 7.09 16.19
N THR A 258 2.46 7.70 15.38
CA THR A 258 3.38 8.77 15.76
C THR A 258 3.16 9.96 14.83
N LEU A 259 2.94 11.12 15.41
CA LEU A 259 2.83 12.40 14.72
C LEU A 259 3.95 13.30 15.23
N GLU A 260 4.78 13.81 14.36
CA GLU A 260 5.88 14.70 14.70
C GLU A 260 5.80 16.01 13.92
N ASN A 261 5.95 17.12 14.62
CA ASN A 261 6.08 18.45 14.01
C ASN A 261 4.95 18.83 13.05
N VAL A 262 3.71 18.42 13.34
CA VAL A 262 2.54 18.70 12.49
C VAL A 262 2.11 20.15 12.64
N PRO A 263 2.16 20.99 11.58
CA PRO A 263 1.80 22.41 11.68
C PRO A 263 0.29 22.58 11.86
N LEU A 264 -0.11 23.29 12.91
CA LEU A 264 -1.52 23.49 13.23
C LEU A 264 -2.21 24.53 12.33
N ASP A 265 -1.45 25.39 11.66
CA ASP A 265 -1.99 26.40 10.74
C ASP A 265 -2.84 25.82 9.60
N TYR A 266 -2.55 24.59 9.19
CA TYR A 266 -3.31 23.88 8.15
C TYR A 266 -4.75 23.55 8.60
N PHE A 267 -5.00 23.44 9.90
CA PHE A 267 -6.34 23.20 10.43
C PHE A 267 -7.20 24.47 10.54
N ARG A 268 -6.65 25.65 10.23
CA ARG A 268 -7.36 26.93 10.32
C ARG A 268 -8.74 26.92 9.63
N PRO A 269 -8.91 26.39 8.40
CA PRO A 269 -10.22 26.37 7.76
C PRO A 269 -11.26 25.54 8.51
N MET A 270 -10.83 24.46 9.17
CA MET A 270 -11.70 23.62 9.98
C MET A 270 -12.06 24.30 11.31
N LEU A 271 -11.07 24.84 12.00
CA LEU A 271 -11.21 25.47 13.31
C LEU A 271 -12.01 26.77 13.21
N SER A 272 -11.93 27.49 12.09
CA SER A 272 -12.73 28.69 11.87
C SER A 272 -14.25 28.44 11.88
N ARG A 273 -14.69 27.23 11.55
CA ARG A 273 -16.10 26.83 11.67
C ARG A 273 -16.56 26.73 13.13
N ALA A 274 -15.63 26.44 14.02
CA ALA A 274 -15.86 26.44 15.47
C ALA A 274 -15.56 27.81 16.12
N ASN A 275 -15.39 28.88 15.31
CA ASN A 275 -14.97 30.20 15.73
C ASN A 275 -13.60 30.24 16.43
N LEU A 276 -12.73 29.28 16.11
CA LEU A 276 -11.37 29.22 16.58
C LEU A 276 -10.40 29.66 15.47
N SER A 277 -9.48 30.53 15.81
CA SER A 277 -8.36 30.92 14.96
C SER A 277 -7.07 30.39 15.58
N VAL A 278 -6.42 29.50 14.89
CA VAL A 278 -5.09 29.00 15.26
C VAL A 278 -4.04 29.72 14.42
N ARG A 279 -2.98 30.16 15.09
CA ARG A 279 -1.80 30.74 14.43
C ARG A 279 -0.56 30.08 14.99
N ASN A 280 0.31 29.68 14.06
CA ASN A 280 1.48 28.89 14.40
C ASN A 280 1.11 27.60 15.14
N GLY A 281 2.04 27.06 15.86
CA GLY A 281 1.83 25.86 16.62
C GLY A 281 2.23 24.60 15.86
N VAL A 282 2.85 23.72 16.61
CA VAL A 282 3.33 22.45 16.14
C VAL A 282 2.83 21.38 17.09
N LEU A 283 2.20 20.36 16.53
CA LEU A 283 1.67 19.22 17.25
C LEU A 283 2.64 18.05 17.14
N THR A 284 2.98 17.45 18.26
CA THR A 284 3.62 16.14 18.36
C THR A 284 2.76 15.25 19.25
N SER A 285 2.52 14.03 18.81
CA SER A 285 1.66 13.09 19.55
C SER A 285 2.01 11.66 19.19
N HIS A 286 1.88 10.77 20.16
CA HIS A 286 1.90 9.35 19.92
C HIS A 286 0.78 8.64 20.69
N GLY A 287 0.43 7.44 20.23
CA GLY A 287 -0.63 6.69 20.84
C GLY A 287 -1.07 5.50 20.00
N ARG A 288 -2.27 5.05 20.28
CA ARG A 288 -2.88 3.92 19.57
C ARG A 288 -4.25 4.31 19.00
N VAL A 289 -4.52 3.84 17.79
CA VAL A 289 -5.82 3.99 17.15
C VAL A 289 -6.37 2.63 16.77
N GLU A 290 -7.62 2.39 17.13
CA GLU A 290 -8.43 1.29 16.60
C GLU A 290 -9.61 1.89 15.84
N TYR A 291 -9.58 1.74 14.53
CA TYR A 291 -10.62 2.20 13.62
C TYR A 291 -11.19 0.99 12.88
N ALA A 292 -12.45 0.69 13.12
CA ALA A 292 -13.14 -0.44 12.52
C ALA A 292 -14.62 -0.08 12.32
N PRO A 293 -15.40 -0.86 11.56
CA PRO A 293 -16.81 -0.57 11.27
C PRO A 293 -17.67 -0.19 12.47
N LYS A 294 -17.41 -0.82 13.61
CA LYS A 294 -18.17 -0.58 14.86
C LYS A 294 -17.34 0.05 15.98
N PHE A 295 -16.05 0.26 15.75
CA PHE A 295 -15.14 0.78 16.76
C PHE A 295 -14.34 1.95 16.19
N LYS A 296 -14.33 3.05 16.94
CA LYS A 296 -13.52 4.22 16.64
C LYS A 296 -12.95 4.73 17.96
N VAL A 297 -11.76 4.24 18.29
CA VAL A 297 -11.09 4.57 19.55
C VAL A 297 -9.71 5.09 19.23
N ALA A 298 -9.37 6.24 19.79
CA ALA A 298 -8.00 6.75 19.82
C ALA A 298 -7.57 6.89 21.29
N HIS A 299 -6.46 6.27 21.61
CA HIS A 299 -5.78 6.39 22.89
C HIS A 299 -4.51 7.19 22.66
N VAL A 300 -4.49 8.42 23.15
CA VAL A 300 -3.37 9.33 23.03
C VAL A 300 -2.56 9.24 24.30
N GLU A 301 -1.32 8.77 24.19
CA GLU A 301 -0.41 8.60 25.32
C GLU A 301 0.30 9.89 25.63
N ASP A 302 0.78 10.58 24.58
CA ASP A 302 1.41 11.90 24.69
C ASP A 302 0.87 12.86 23.65
N LEU A 303 0.63 14.09 24.07
CA LEU A 303 0.22 15.19 23.21
C LEU A 303 0.95 16.45 23.62
N THR A 304 1.81 16.95 22.77
CA THR A 304 2.52 18.21 22.95
C THR A 304 2.15 19.19 21.86
N ILE A 305 1.79 20.38 22.26
CA ILE A 305 1.52 21.51 21.34
C ILE A 305 2.42 22.66 21.72
N ASP A 306 3.35 22.98 20.86
CA ASP A 306 4.31 24.04 21.06
C ASP A 306 3.98 25.29 20.25
N ARG A 307 4.27 26.46 20.83
CA ARG A 307 4.22 27.78 20.15
C ARG A 307 2.89 28.09 19.50
N VAL A 308 1.77 27.58 20.04
CA VAL A 308 0.45 27.83 19.51
C VAL A 308 -0.12 29.16 20.02
N ARG A 309 -0.75 29.92 19.14
CA ARG A 309 -1.65 31.00 19.49
C ARG A 309 -3.06 30.62 19.06
N LEU A 310 -3.95 30.50 20.04
CA LEU A 310 -5.35 30.18 19.84
C LEU A 310 -6.20 31.36 20.25
N ASP A 311 -6.93 31.94 19.28
CA ASP A 311 -7.84 33.02 19.51
C ASP A 311 -9.29 32.53 19.27
N TYR A 312 -10.19 32.78 20.24
CA TYR A 312 -11.61 32.53 20.04
C TYR A 312 -12.26 33.80 19.47
N ILE A 313 -12.90 33.67 18.32
CA ILE A 313 -13.54 34.78 17.61
C ILE A 313 -15.01 34.84 18.02
N HIS A 314 -15.38 35.81 18.83
CA HIS A 314 -16.76 36.06 19.20
C HIS A 314 -17.53 36.71 18.02
N PRO A 315 -18.42 35.98 17.36
CA PRO A 315 -19.18 36.55 16.22
C PRO A 315 -20.41 37.37 16.64
N ALA A 316 -20.72 37.44 17.94
CA ALA A 316 -21.87 38.20 18.43
C ALA A 316 -21.46 39.12 19.57
N ARG A 317 -21.94 40.38 19.49
CA ARG A 317 -21.68 41.42 20.49
C ARG A 317 -22.61 41.39 21.72
N THR A 318 -23.45 40.36 21.89
CA THR A 318 -24.42 40.25 22.98
C THR A 318 -24.23 38.96 23.80
N ALA A 319 -24.30 39.11 25.14
CA ALA A 319 -24.17 37.99 26.10
C ALA A 319 -25.14 36.82 25.82
N ALA A 320 -26.39 37.13 25.44
CA ALA A 320 -27.40 36.11 25.10
C ALA A 320 -27.09 35.33 23.83
N ALA A 321 -26.31 35.88 22.91
CA ALA A 321 -25.84 35.14 21.72
C ALA A 321 -24.63 34.29 22.04
N GLU A 322 -23.82 34.69 23.01
CA GLU A 322 -22.68 33.91 23.52
C GLU A 322 -23.15 32.69 24.31
N GLU A 323 -24.16 32.85 25.15
CA GLU A 323 -24.77 31.78 25.94
C GLU A 323 -25.37 30.68 25.04
N ARG A 324 -26.15 31.07 24.02
CA ARG A 324 -26.71 30.13 23.02
C ARG A 324 -25.63 29.41 22.20
N ARG A 325 -24.43 29.98 22.07
CA ARG A 325 -23.31 29.37 21.36
C ARG A 325 -22.49 28.48 22.26
N ALA A 326 -22.26 28.89 23.51
CA ALA A 326 -21.67 28.01 24.50
C ALA A 326 -22.49 26.72 24.61
N ASP A 327 -23.84 26.83 24.68
CA ASP A 327 -24.73 25.68 24.66
C ASP A 327 -24.61 24.83 23.37
N LYS A 328 -24.50 25.49 22.20
CA LYS A 328 -24.31 24.78 20.93
C LYS A 328 -22.96 24.07 20.86
N VAL A 329 -21.89 24.71 21.33
CA VAL A 329 -20.55 24.11 21.37
C VAL A 329 -20.54 22.96 22.37
N GLN A 330 -21.14 23.13 23.54
CA GLN A 330 -21.25 22.09 24.55
C GLN A 330 -22.11 20.92 24.05
N LYS A 331 -23.20 21.22 23.33
CA LYS A 331 -24.02 20.21 22.67
C LYS A 331 -23.27 19.49 21.55
N ALA A 332 -22.55 20.21 20.69
CA ALA A 332 -21.73 19.63 19.63
C ALA A 332 -20.57 18.76 20.17
N VAL A 333 -19.95 19.22 21.27
CA VAL A 333 -18.93 18.42 21.97
C VAL A 333 -19.57 17.16 22.58
N ARG A 334 -20.74 17.26 23.23
CA ARG A 334 -21.48 16.10 23.71
C ARG A 334 -21.90 15.18 22.57
N GLU A 335 -22.46 15.69 21.48
CA GLU A 335 -22.84 14.90 20.31
C GLU A 335 -21.63 14.24 19.67
N ALA A 336 -20.45 14.88 19.67
CA ALA A 336 -19.20 14.29 19.17
C ALA A 336 -18.64 13.23 20.15
N THR A 337 -18.85 13.40 21.46
CA THR A 337 -18.43 12.43 22.47
C THR A 337 -19.48 11.34 22.73
N ASP A 338 -20.77 11.66 22.52
CA ASP A 338 -21.90 10.72 22.67
C ASP A 338 -22.20 9.95 21.38
N GLN A 339 -21.54 10.25 20.25
CA GLN A 339 -21.64 9.38 19.08
C GLN A 339 -21.11 8.00 19.45
N PRO A 340 -21.94 6.97 19.36
CA PRO A 340 -21.49 5.62 19.64
C PRO A 340 -20.35 5.28 18.67
N GLY A 341 -19.14 5.31 19.15
CA GLY A 341 -18.00 4.86 18.42
C GLY A 341 -16.75 5.74 18.40
N LEU A 342 -16.73 6.95 18.97
CA LEU A 342 -15.48 7.69 19.14
C LEU A 342 -15.20 7.91 20.63
N VAL A 343 -14.16 7.26 21.15
CA VAL A 343 -13.64 7.51 22.49
C VAL A 343 -12.20 8.00 22.33
N VAL A 344 -11.93 9.21 22.81
CA VAL A 344 -10.58 9.77 22.92
C VAL A 344 -10.21 9.73 24.41
N ARG A 345 -9.15 9.00 24.74
CA ARG A 345 -8.56 9.00 26.08
C ARG A 345 -7.21 9.65 26.03
N LEU A 346 -7.01 10.60 26.93
CA LEU A 346 -5.72 11.26 27.15
C LEU A 346 -5.16 10.74 28.48
N ASP A 347 -4.08 10.02 28.43
CA ASP A 347 -3.33 9.60 29.62
C ASP A 347 -2.13 10.54 29.79
N LYS A 348 -1.87 10.91 31.06
CA LYS A 348 -0.72 11.75 31.41
C LYS A 348 0.50 10.90 31.63
#